data_2ec8ce4b85bda1a3f9c3cf22e5855d5c
#
_entry.id   2ec8ce4b85bda1a3f9c3cf22e5855d5c
#
_cell.length_a   1.000
_cell.length_b   1.000
_cell.length_c   1.000
_cell.angle_alpha   90.00
_cell.angle_beta   90.00
_cell.angle_gamma   90.00
#
_symmetry.space_group_name_H-M   'P 1'
#
loop_
_entity.id
_entity.type
_entity.pdbx_description
1 polymer ?
#
loop_
_entity_poly.entity_id
_entity_poly.type
_entity_poly.pdbx_seq_one_letter_code
_entity_poly.pdbx_strand_id
1 'polypeptide(L)'
;MRGRRPLIIGLTLIGIGLLGLVGLGVGFASAGRSDGTAVERGRWIYRTGTDPDGRPIPMTGGMMMRASCGSCHGADGRGLRTPMFVSPDIRYRNLTDPAGMVEPDGSRGHTYTDDLIKRAITAGISAEGQPLAWPMPHWQMTDRELNDLLA
;
A
#
# COMPACT_ATOMS: atom_id res chain seq x y z
N MET A 1 38.17 -20.53 45.75
CA MET A 1 38.17 -19.85 44.44
C MET A 1 37.36 -20.59 43.35
N ARG A 2 36.26 -21.29 43.67
CA ARG A 2 35.53 -22.17 42.74
C ARG A 2 34.18 -21.62 42.21
N GLY A 3 33.75 -20.42 42.61
CA GLY A 3 32.39 -19.93 42.26
C GLY A 3 32.27 -18.91 41.10
N ARG A 4 33.37 -18.34 40.62
CA ARG A 4 33.28 -17.25 39.62
C ARG A 4 33.27 -17.71 38.16
N ARG A 5 33.81 -18.89 37.86
CA ARG A 5 33.91 -19.40 36.46
C ARG A 5 32.55 -19.72 35.83
N PRO A 6 31.56 -20.39 36.47
CA PRO A 6 30.27 -20.66 35.87
C PRO A 6 29.44 -19.40 35.66
N LEU A 7 29.57 -18.38 36.53
CA LEU A 7 28.87 -17.11 36.39
C LEU A 7 29.35 -16.31 35.20
N ILE A 8 30.66 -16.29 34.95
CA ILE A 8 31.24 -15.58 33.79
C ILE A 8 30.81 -16.27 32.50
N ILE A 9 30.83 -17.60 32.41
CA ILE A 9 30.40 -18.36 31.23
C ILE A 9 28.90 -18.11 30.94
N GLY A 10 28.05 -18.10 31.97
CA GLY A 10 26.61 -17.83 31.82
C GLY A 10 26.32 -16.41 31.28
N LEU A 11 27.01 -15.40 31.82
CA LEU A 11 26.87 -14.02 31.36
C LEU A 11 27.36 -13.82 29.92
N THR A 12 28.45 -14.50 29.54
CA THR A 12 28.96 -14.42 28.15
C THR A 12 28.00 -15.07 27.15
N LEU A 13 27.40 -16.20 27.46
CA LEU A 13 26.44 -16.89 26.63
C LEU A 13 25.13 -16.08 26.47
N ILE A 14 24.64 -15.44 27.53
CA ILE A 14 23.47 -14.55 27.49
C ILE A 14 23.76 -13.32 26.61
N GLY A 15 24.97 -12.72 26.75
CA GLY A 15 25.39 -11.58 25.94
C GLY A 15 25.46 -11.91 24.44
N ILE A 16 26.02 -13.07 24.08
CA ILE A 16 26.08 -13.52 22.68
C ILE A 16 24.68 -13.82 22.15
N GLY A 17 23.81 -14.43 22.95
CA GLY A 17 22.42 -14.71 22.55
C GLY A 17 21.60 -13.43 22.28
N LEU A 18 21.73 -12.42 23.15
CA LEU A 18 21.05 -11.13 22.97
C LEU A 18 21.57 -10.36 21.77
N LEU A 19 22.87 -10.34 21.54
CA LEU A 19 23.46 -9.72 20.34
C LEU A 19 23.04 -10.44 19.04
N GLY A 20 22.94 -11.77 19.08
CA GLY A 20 22.44 -12.57 17.95
C GLY A 20 20.97 -12.28 17.63
N LEU A 21 20.11 -12.17 18.65
CA LEU A 21 18.69 -11.82 18.48
C LEU A 21 18.48 -10.41 17.96
N VAL A 22 19.25 -9.44 18.44
CA VAL A 22 19.21 -8.06 17.94
C VAL A 22 19.72 -7.99 16.50
N GLY A 23 20.81 -8.70 16.18
CA GLY A 23 21.34 -8.78 14.81
C GLY A 23 20.37 -9.41 13.82
N LEU A 24 19.69 -10.50 14.22
CA LEU A 24 18.63 -11.13 13.40
C LEU A 24 17.42 -10.21 13.25
N GLY A 25 16.97 -9.54 14.32
CA GLY A 25 15.83 -8.64 14.30
C GLY A 25 16.08 -7.41 13.39
N VAL A 26 17.26 -6.83 13.42
CA VAL A 26 17.64 -5.72 12.54
C VAL A 26 17.81 -6.19 11.10
N GLY A 27 18.35 -7.38 10.85
CA GLY A 27 18.49 -7.97 9.53
C GLY A 27 17.13 -8.26 8.87
N PHE A 28 16.15 -8.73 9.61
CA PHE A 28 14.78 -8.93 9.10
C PHE A 28 14.01 -7.62 8.91
N ALA A 29 14.27 -6.59 9.71
CA ALA A 29 13.65 -5.27 9.52
C ALA A 29 14.24 -4.49 8.35
N SER A 30 15.47 -4.81 7.93
CA SER A 30 16.21 -4.13 6.86
C SER A 30 16.20 -4.88 5.53
N ALA A 31 15.58 -6.05 5.43
CA ALA A 31 15.30 -6.68 4.14
C ALA A 31 14.30 -5.78 3.40
N GLY A 32 14.86 -4.83 2.67
CA GLY A 32 14.18 -3.65 2.18
C GLY A 32 13.05 -4.01 1.22
N ARG A 33 11.86 -3.59 1.55
CA ARG A 33 10.73 -3.59 0.62
C ARG A 33 11.05 -2.81 -0.65
N SER A 34 12.03 -1.89 -0.59
CA SER A 34 12.59 -1.18 -1.73
C SER A 34 13.25 -2.10 -2.77
N ASP A 35 13.79 -3.26 -2.32
CA ASP A 35 14.43 -4.26 -3.17
C ASP A 35 13.45 -5.32 -3.71
N GLY A 36 12.18 -5.26 -3.30
CA GLY A 36 11.11 -6.15 -3.77
C GLY A 36 10.76 -5.94 -5.23
N THR A 37 9.99 -6.88 -5.80
CA THR A 37 9.40 -6.74 -7.13
C THR A 37 8.43 -5.56 -7.18
N ALA A 38 8.12 -5.06 -8.39
CA ALA A 38 7.10 -4.01 -8.58
C ALA A 38 5.76 -4.38 -7.91
N VAL A 39 5.32 -5.64 -8.11
CA VAL A 39 4.08 -6.16 -7.49
C VAL A 39 4.11 -6.11 -5.96
N GLU A 40 5.24 -6.47 -5.33
CA GLU A 40 5.38 -6.44 -3.87
C GLU A 40 5.37 -5.01 -3.33
N ARG A 41 6.07 -4.09 -4.00
CA ARG A 41 6.07 -2.66 -3.65
C ARG A 41 4.69 -2.04 -3.84
N GLY A 42 4.02 -2.29 -4.97
CA GLY A 42 2.67 -1.82 -5.24
C GLY A 42 1.65 -2.34 -4.23
N ARG A 43 1.73 -3.64 -3.88
CA ARG A 43 0.90 -4.23 -2.82
C ARG A 43 1.14 -3.56 -1.46
N TRP A 44 2.40 -3.22 -1.16
CA TRP A 44 2.73 -2.51 0.07
C TRP A 44 2.10 -1.11 0.08
N ILE A 45 2.31 -0.32 -0.98
CA ILE A 45 1.71 1.02 -1.15
C ILE A 45 0.19 0.95 -1.00
N TYR A 46 -0.44 0.02 -1.72
CA TYR A 46 -1.89 -0.19 -1.69
C TYR A 46 -2.44 -0.41 -0.27
N ARG A 47 -1.75 -1.22 0.53
CA ARG A 47 -2.20 -1.62 1.86
C ARG A 47 -1.86 -0.63 2.96
N THR A 48 -0.81 0.15 2.80
CA THR A 48 -0.27 0.98 3.88
C THR A 48 -0.37 2.48 3.63
N GLY A 49 -0.47 2.94 2.37
CA GLY A 49 -0.37 4.35 2.01
C GLY A 49 1.03 4.92 2.26
N THR A 50 2.05 4.05 2.33
CA THR A 50 3.46 4.45 2.52
C THR A 50 4.29 3.99 1.33
N ASP A 51 5.40 4.69 1.08
CA ASP A 51 6.42 4.23 0.15
C ASP A 51 7.07 2.93 0.65
N PRO A 52 7.90 2.25 -0.16
CA PRO A 52 8.59 1.03 0.24
C PRO A 52 9.55 1.21 1.43
N ASP A 53 10.00 2.43 1.69
CA ASP A 53 10.83 2.77 2.86
C ASP A 53 9.99 3.02 4.13
N GLY A 54 8.65 2.97 4.02
CA GLY A 54 7.72 3.16 5.12
C GLY A 54 7.37 4.62 5.42
N ARG A 55 7.74 5.57 4.53
CA ARG A 55 7.35 6.98 4.67
C ARG A 55 5.93 7.17 4.16
N PRO A 56 5.06 7.89 4.87
CA PRO A 56 3.72 8.20 4.37
C PRO A 56 3.76 8.93 3.03
N ILE A 57 3.01 8.43 2.05
CA ILE A 57 2.85 9.14 0.77
C ILE A 57 1.91 10.31 1.01
N PRO A 58 2.30 11.55 0.65
CA PRO A 58 1.45 12.71 0.85
C PRO A 58 0.17 12.61 0.04
N MET A 59 -0.93 13.11 0.61
CA MET A 59 -2.23 13.16 -0.07
C MET A 59 -2.97 14.45 0.31
N THR A 60 -3.91 14.86 -0.52
CA THR A 60 -4.80 15.99 -0.27
C THR A 60 -6.26 15.57 -0.47
N GLY A 61 -7.18 16.21 0.23
CA GLY A 61 -8.60 15.82 0.19
C GLY A 61 -8.87 14.49 0.91
N GLY A 62 -10.03 13.91 0.62
CA GLY A 62 -10.45 12.65 1.22
C GLY A 62 -11.02 12.75 2.63
N MET A 63 -11.56 11.62 3.11
CA MET A 63 -12.26 11.56 4.39
C MET A 63 -11.31 11.39 5.58
N MET A 64 -10.09 10.87 5.39
CA MET A 64 -9.18 10.51 6.47
C MET A 64 -7.79 11.11 6.25
N MET A 65 -7.19 11.64 7.32
CA MET A 65 -5.84 12.22 7.28
C MET A 65 -4.74 11.16 7.08
N ARG A 66 -5.03 9.89 7.29
CA ARG A 66 -4.16 8.74 7.02
C ARG A 66 -5.00 7.64 6.44
N ALA A 67 -4.90 7.45 5.15
CA ALA A 67 -5.60 6.42 4.42
C ALA A 67 -4.61 5.50 3.69
N SER A 68 -5.09 4.36 3.28
CA SER A 68 -4.47 3.54 2.24
C SER A 68 -5.55 3.23 1.20
N CYS A 69 -5.16 2.84 0.00
CA CYS A 69 -6.13 2.44 -1.02
C CYS A 69 -7.05 1.32 -0.49
N GLY A 70 -6.45 0.33 0.16
CA GLY A 70 -7.16 -0.82 0.72
C GLY A 70 -8.14 -0.47 1.85
N SER A 71 -7.96 0.66 2.57
CA SER A 71 -8.89 1.07 3.62
C SER A 71 -10.27 1.46 3.07
N CYS A 72 -10.34 1.92 1.83
CA CYS A 72 -11.57 2.31 1.15
C CYS A 72 -11.98 1.31 0.06
N HIS A 73 -11.03 0.70 -0.65
CA HIS A 73 -11.33 -0.22 -1.75
C HIS A 73 -11.26 -1.70 -1.37
N GLY A 74 -11.07 -2.01 -0.09
CA GLY A 74 -10.93 -3.39 0.40
C GLY A 74 -9.53 -3.95 0.20
N ALA A 75 -9.19 -4.98 0.96
CA ALA A 75 -7.86 -5.60 0.93
C ALA A 75 -7.50 -6.22 -0.43
N ASP A 76 -8.50 -6.56 -1.23
CA ASP A 76 -8.40 -7.21 -2.54
C ASP A 76 -8.82 -6.31 -3.71
N GLY A 77 -9.12 -5.03 -3.47
CA GLY A 77 -9.48 -4.04 -4.49
C GLY A 77 -10.90 -4.16 -5.05
N ARG A 78 -11.76 -5.00 -4.46
CA ARG A 78 -13.13 -5.23 -4.98
C ARG A 78 -14.13 -4.14 -4.64
N GLY A 79 -13.71 -3.13 -3.89
CA GLY A 79 -14.58 -2.10 -3.34
C GLY A 79 -15.23 -2.50 -2.02
N LEU A 80 -15.81 -1.53 -1.37
CA LEU A 80 -16.56 -1.69 -0.11
C LEU A 80 -17.92 -1.00 -0.19
N ARG A 81 -18.90 -1.57 0.52
CA ARG A 81 -20.16 -0.91 0.84
C ARG A 81 -20.22 -0.66 2.32
N THR A 82 -20.29 0.61 2.69
CA THR A 82 -20.44 1.06 4.08
C THR A 82 -21.65 2.00 4.18
N PRO A 83 -22.14 2.31 5.39
CA PRO A 83 -23.18 3.34 5.55
C PRO A 83 -22.73 4.74 5.10
N MET A 84 -21.41 5.01 5.03
CA MET A 84 -20.88 6.33 4.74
C MET A 84 -20.50 6.53 3.28
N PHE A 85 -20.08 5.45 2.59
CA PHE A 85 -19.68 5.50 1.18
C PHE A 85 -19.76 4.12 0.52
N VAL A 86 -19.80 4.14 -0.80
CA VAL A 86 -19.62 2.97 -1.64
C VAL A 86 -18.41 3.24 -2.53
N SER A 87 -17.44 2.32 -2.55
CA SER A 87 -16.26 2.42 -3.42
C SER A 87 -16.31 1.35 -4.51
N PRO A 88 -15.82 1.65 -5.72
CA PRO A 88 -15.83 0.71 -6.84
C PRO A 88 -14.76 -0.39 -6.69
N ASP A 89 -14.92 -1.45 -7.48
CA ASP A 89 -13.90 -2.44 -7.77
C ASP A 89 -12.82 -1.80 -8.65
N ILE A 90 -11.64 -1.56 -8.06
CA ILE A 90 -10.51 -0.92 -8.74
C ILE A 90 -9.43 -1.90 -9.19
N ARG A 91 -9.73 -3.20 -9.21
CA ARG A 91 -8.78 -4.17 -9.77
C ARG A 91 -8.49 -3.83 -11.23
N TYR A 92 -7.24 -3.95 -11.63
CA TYR A 92 -6.78 -3.60 -12.98
C TYR A 92 -7.68 -4.19 -14.07
N ARG A 93 -7.99 -5.50 -13.98
CA ARG A 93 -8.88 -6.20 -14.92
C ARG A 93 -10.30 -5.61 -15.02
N ASN A 94 -10.81 -4.97 -13.94
CA ASN A 94 -12.13 -4.31 -13.99
C ASN A 94 -12.00 -2.92 -14.61
N LEU A 95 -11.00 -2.16 -14.20
CA LEU A 95 -10.76 -0.82 -14.72
C LEU A 95 -10.48 -0.82 -16.23
N THR A 96 -9.73 -1.81 -16.71
CA THR A 96 -9.31 -1.92 -18.13
C THR A 96 -10.20 -2.83 -18.98
N ASP A 97 -11.35 -3.28 -18.45
CA ASP A 97 -12.30 -4.08 -19.23
C ASP A 97 -12.73 -3.30 -20.48
N PRO A 98 -12.53 -3.85 -21.70
CA PRO A 98 -12.93 -3.19 -22.94
C PRO A 98 -14.43 -2.87 -23.04
N ALA A 99 -15.27 -3.62 -22.29
CA ALA A 99 -16.71 -3.36 -22.22
C ALA A 99 -17.08 -2.25 -21.21
N GLY A 100 -16.08 -1.59 -20.63
CA GLY A 100 -16.23 -0.64 -19.53
C GLY A 100 -16.17 -1.28 -18.15
N MET A 101 -15.66 -0.56 -17.17
CA MET A 101 -15.61 -1.06 -15.79
C MET A 101 -17.02 -1.32 -15.24
N VAL A 102 -17.14 -2.28 -14.34
CA VAL A 102 -18.38 -2.51 -13.61
C VAL A 102 -18.44 -1.55 -12.42
N GLU A 103 -19.44 -0.68 -12.43
CA GLU A 103 -19.70 0.28 -11.36
C GLU A 103 -20.37 -0.41 -10.15
N PRO A 104 -20.38 0.24 -8.96
CA PRO A 104 -20.98 -0.34 -7.78
C PRO A 104 -22.50 -0.65 -7.88
N ASP A 105 -23.22 0.00 -8.78
CA ASP A 105 -24.64 -0.24 -9.06
C ASP A 105 -24.86 -1.33 -10.13
N GLY A 106 -23.77 -1.88 -10.69
CA GLY A 106 -23.78 -2.90 -11.74
C GLY A 106 -23.83 -2.35 -13.16
N SER A 107 -23.91 -1.04 -13.34
CA SER A 107 -23.82 -0.42 -14.67
C SER A 107 -22.41 -0.52 -15.24
N ARG A 108 -22.24 -0.16 -16.50
CA ARG A 108 -20.93 -0.06 -17.16
C ARG A 108 -20.50 1.39 -17.24
N GLY A 109 -19.34 1.67 -16.67
CA GLY A 109 -18.64 2.94 -16.81
C GLY A 109 -17.64 2.90 -17.96
N HIS A 110 -16.72 3.86 -17.98
CA HIS A 110 -15.69 3.96 -18.99
C HIS A 110 -14.53 3.01 -18.71
N THR A 111 -13.84 2.61 -19.78
CA THR A 111 -12.60 1.85 -19.70
C THR A 111 -11.45 2.78 -19.34
N TYR A 112 -10.66 2.41 -18.37
CA TYR A 112 -9.43 3.13 -18.00
C TYR A 112 -8.24 2.59 -18.79
N THR A 113 -7.31 3.49 -19.11
CA THR A 113 -5.93 3.18 -19.49
C THR A 113 -5.02 3.41 -18.29
N ASP A 114 -3.77 2.98 -18.35
CA ASP A 114 -2.78 3.22 -17.30
C ASP A 114 -2.67 4.70 -16.94
N ASP A 115 -2.63 5.59 -17.95
CA ASP A 115 -2.55 7.03 -17.73
C ASP A 115 -3.82 7.60 -17.08
N LEU A 116 -4.99 7.06 -17.42
CA LEU A 116 -6.26 7.45 -16.80
C LEU A 116 -6.35 6.97 -15.35
N ILE A 117 -5.82 5.79 -15.03
CA ILE A 117 -5.70 5.30 -13.65
C ILE A 117 -4.76 6.21 -12.84
N LYS A 118 -3.57 6.52 -13.37
CA LYS A 118 -2.63 7.44 -12.73
C LYS A 118 -3.23 8.82 -12.49
N ARG A 119 -3.95 9.37 -13.47
CA ARG A 119 -4.67 10.63 -13.35
C ARG A 119 -5.76 10.58 -12.27
N ALA A 120 -6.50 9.48 -12.18
CA ALA A 120 -7.52 9.29 -11.16
C ALA A 120 -6.90 9.29 -9.75
N ILE A 121 -5.75 8.63 -9.57
CA ILE A 121 -5.03 8.58 -8.30
C ILE A 121 -4.46 9.95 -7.90
N THR A 122 -3.84 10.66 -8.83
CA THR A 122 -3.06 11.88 -8.53
C THR A 122 -3.88 13.15 -8.62
N ALA A 123 -4.80 13.25 -9.58
CA ALA A 123 -5.61 14.43 -9.84
C ALA A 123 -7.08 14.28 -9.41
N GLY A 124 -7.53 13.07 -9.04
CA GLY A 124 -8.92 12.83 -8.70
C GLY A 124 -9.88 13.00 -9.88
N ILE A 125 -9.43 12.68 -11.10
CA ILE A 125 -10.22 12.84 -12.32
C ILE A 125 -10.52 11.47 -12.93
N SER A 126 -11.80 11.17 -13.14
CA SER A 126 -12.27 9.91 -13.72
C SER A 126 -11.84 9.74 -15.18
N ALA A 127 -12.07 8.54 -15.74
CA ALA A 127 -11.83 8.29 -17.17
C ALA A 127 -12.61 9.23 -18.08
N GLU A 128 -13.79 9.68 -17.65
CA GLU A 128 -14.66 10.63 -18.36
C GLU A 128 -14.21 12.10 -18.23
N GLY A 129 -13.17 12.36 -17.43
CA GLY A 129 -12.73 13.74 -17.17
C GLY A 129 -13.51 14.45 -16.06
N GLN A 130 -14.34 13.74 -15.30
CA GLN A 130 -15.11 14.30 -14.19
C GLN A 130 -14.36 14.16 -12.87
N PRO A 131 -14.52 15.08 -11.92
CA PRO A 131 -13.99 14.92 -10.57
C PRO A 131 -14.52 13.64 -9.91
N LEU A 132 -13.62 12.88 -9.29
CA LEU A 132 -14.02 11.77 -8.43
C LEU A 132 -14.72 12.27 -7.17
N ALA A 133 -15.53 11.40 -6.54
CA ALA A 133 -16.21 11.72 -5.30
C ALA A 133 -15.19 12.10 -4.20
N TRP A 134 -15.51 13.14 -3.42
CA TRP A 134 -14.64 13.74 -2.41
C TRP A 134 -14.00 12.78 -1.39
N PRO A 135 -14.58 11.61 -1.02
CA PRO A 135 -13.91 10.67 -0.13
C PRO A 135 -12.61 10.09 -0.69
N MET A 136 -12.43 10.08 -2.03
CA MET A 136 -11.20 9.65 -2.67
C MET A 136 -10.14 10.76 -2.54
N PRO A 137 -9.01 10.51 -1.84
CA PRO A 137 -7.92 11.47 -1.76
C PRO A 137 -7.12 11.52 -3.07
N HIS A 138 -6.43 12.64 -3.27
CA HIS A 138 -5.45 12.81 -4.36
C HIS A 138 -4.05 12.53 -3.81
N TRP A 139 -3.34 11.56 -4.37
CA TRP A 139 -2.05 11.10 -3.88
C TRP A 139 -0.89 11.76 -4.64
N GLN A 140 0.12 12.21 -3.89
CA GLN A 140 1.36 12.74 -4.48
C GLN A 140 2.37 11.60 -4.63
N MET A 141 2.20 10.81 -5.67
CA MET A 141 3.04 9.65 -5.97
C MET A 141 4.03 9.95 -7.08
N THR A 142 5.20 9.35 -7.01
CA THR A 142 6.17 9.30 -8.09
C THR A 142 5.70 8.35 -9.20
N ASP A 143 6.24 8.51 -10.42
CA ASP A 143 5.95 7.60 -11.54
C ASP A 143 6.28 6.14 -11.20
N ARG A 144 7.35 5.90 -10.42
CA ARG A 144 7.72 4.56 -9.96
C ARG A 144 6.63 3.96 -9.08
N GLU A 145 6.14 4.70 -8.09
CA GLU A 145 5.09 4.24 -7.17
C GLU A 145 3.78 3.96 -7.92
N LEU A 146 3.43 4.81 -8.88
CA LEU A 146 2.27 4.60 -9.74
C LEU A 146 2.43 3.35 -10.61
N ASN A 147 3.61 3.13 -11.21
CA ASN A 147 3.88 1.93 -11.99
C ASN A 147 3.89 0.67 -11.13
N ASP A 148 4.42 0.73 -9.91
CA ASP A 148 4.39 -0.37 -8.96
C ASP A 148 2.95 -0.73 -8.54
N LEU A 149 2.04 0.25 -8.43
CA LEU A 149 0.62 0.02 -8.15
C LEU A 149 -0.13 -0.67 -9.29
N LEU A 150 0.30 -0.44 -10.54
CA LEU A 150 -0.33 -1.01 -11.73
C LEU A 150 0.23 -2.40 -12.09
N ALA A 151 1.39 -2.79 -11.51
CA ALA A 151 2.04 -4.07 -11.77
C ALA A 151 1.30 -5.26 -11.11
#